data_7958786de6cc1cee2f96aaca23af146b
#
_entry.id   7958786de6cc1cee2f96aaca23af146b
#
_cell.length_a   1.000
_cell.length_b   1.000
_cell.length_c   1.000
_cell.angle_alpha   90.00
_cell.angle_beta   90.00
_cell.angle_gamma   90.00
#
_symmetry.space_group_name_H-M   'P 1'
#
loop_
_entity.id
_entity.type
_entity.pdbx_description
1 polymer ?
#
loop_
_entity_poly.entity_id
_entity_poly.type
_entity_poly.pdbx_seq_one_letter_code
_entity_poly.pdbx_strand_id
1 'polypeptide(L)'
;MTTTPSPALIADLAPTGVLRASVNLGNPVLAQGTPEAPSGITVDLAREIGARLGVPVETLCFDAARKSFEAMADGRADLCFLAVDPAREKEVAFTSPYVVIEGVYVVPRGSGIGTVEEVDAPGVRIGVKRGSAYDLFLSRSLVHATVVRGDEGVDVFREQGLDVGAGIRQPVTAYAAGHPELRLIEGRFMEIRQAVGTTVGRARETVAFLRDTVEELKANGFVADSLRRAGQDAALVAPPA
;
A
#
# COMPACT_ATOMS: atom_id res chain seq x y z
N MET A 1 28.31 -0.61 -6.89
CA MET A 1 29.02 0.47 -6.13
C MET A 1 27.95 1.50 -5.78
N THR A 2 27.58 1.57 -4.52
CA THR A 2 26.62 2.58 -4.02
C THR A 2 27.29 3.95 -4.10
N THR A 3 26.85 4.78 -5.01
CA THR A 3 27.32 6.17 -5.14
C THR A 3 26.87 6.92 -3.88
N THR A 4 27.79 7.55 -3.17
CA THR A 4 27.44 8.38 -2.02
C THR A 4 26.53 9.51 -2.48
N PRO A 5 25.34 9.69 -1.86
CA PRO A 5 24.41 10.76 -2.23
C PRO A 5 25.07 12.13 -2.14
N SER A 6 24.78 12.99 -3.11
CA SER A 6 25.28 14.36 -3.10
C SER A 6 24.64 15.20 -1.99
N PRO A 7 25.30 16.22 -1.44
CA PRO A 7 24.66 17.13 -0.48
C PRO A 7 23.38 17.78 -1.01
N ALA A 8 23.31 18.03 -2.33
CA ALA A 8 22.12 18.59 -2.98
C ALA A 8 20.96 17.59 -2.96
N LEU A 9 21.21 16.30 -3.24
CA LEU A 9 20.20 15.24 -3.16
C LEU A 9 19.69 15.07 -1.74
N ILE A 10 20.61 15.07 -0.75
CA ILE A 10 20.23 14.96 0.67
C ILE A 10 19.33 16.14 1.08
N ALA A 11 19.72 17.37 0.72
CA ALA A 11 18.93 18.56 1.02
C ALA A 11 17.58 18.58 0.29
N ASP A 12 17.51 18.02 -0.92
CA ASP A 12 16.25 17.90 -1.65
C ASP A 12 15.31 16.87 -0.99
N LEU A 13 15.79 15.67 -0.64
CA LEU A 13 14.93 14.61 -0.11
C LEU A 13 14.63 14.77 1.39
N ALA A 14 15.57 15.30 2.19
CA ALA A 14 15.44 15.54 3.62
C ALA A 14 15.71 17.01 3.99
N PRO A 15 14.85 17.96 3.55
CA PRO A 15 15.11 19.40 3.66
C PRO A 15 15.20 19.91 5.09
N THR A 16 14.69 19.18 6.06
CA THR A 16 14.76 19.49 7.50
C THR A 16 15.96 18.86 8.19
N GLY A 17 16.81 18.12 7.47
CA GLY A 17 17.88 17.28 8.04
C GLY A 17 17.38 15.97 8.65
N VAL A 18 16.08 15.71 8.59
CA VAL A 18 15.42 14.46 9.00
C VAL A 18 14.57 13.97 7.84
N LEU A 19 14.62 12.67 7.54
CA LEU A 19 13.77 12.04 6.52
C LEU A 19 12.43 11.66 7.15
N ARG A 20 11.38 12.38 6.81
CA ARG A 20 10.03 12.15 7.32
C ARG A 20 9.31 11.12 6.44
N ALA A 21 9.09 9.93 6.99
CA ALA A 21 8.50 8.78 6.28
C ALA A 21 7.05 8.55 6.72
N SER A 22 6.10 8.69 5.79
CA SER A 22 4.69 8.42 6.04
C SER A 22 4.42 6.92 5.95
N VAL A 23 3.98 6.31 7.05
CA VAL A 23 3.76 4.86 7.21
C VAL A 23 2.28 4.57 7.40
N ASN A 24 1.72 3.67 6.59
CA ASN A 24 0.33 3.24 6.69
C ASN A 24 0.22 1.94 7.51
N LEU A 25 -0.07 2.03 8.81
CA LEU A 25 -0.33 0.89 9.70
C LEU A 25 -1.66 0.17 9.39
N GLY A 26 -2.56 0.82 8.62
CA GLY A 26 -3.80 0.19 8.15
C GLY A 26 -3.61 -0.88 7.07
N ASN A 27 -2.35 -1.20 6.71
CA ASN A 27 -2.00 -2.33 5.84
C ASN A 27 -1.01 -3.24 6.58
N PRO A 28 -1.49 -4.25 7.32
CA PRO A 28 -0.65 -5.10 8.17
C PRO A 28 0.31 -6.02 7.39
N VAL A 29 0.15 -6.14 6.07
CA VAL A 29 1.11 -6.83 5.20
C VAL A 29 2.42 -6.05 5.09
N LEU A 30 2.35 -4.72 5.13
CA LEU A 30 3.49 -3.84 4.86
C LEU A 30 4.05 -3.16 6.11
N ALA A 31 3.17 -2.82 7.07
CA ALA A 31 3.55 -2.16 8.31
C ALA A 31 2.70 -2.69 9.48
N GLN A 32 3.35 -2.89 10.61
CA GLN A 32 2.78 -3.48 11.82
C GLN A 32 3.23 -2.70 13.06
N GLY A 33 2.68 -3.04 14.22
CA GLY A 33 3.03 -2.42 15.50
C GLY A 33 2.19 -1.19 15.81
N THR A 34 2.75 -0.29 16.60
CA THR A 34 2.10 0.97 17.03
C THR A 34 2.82 2.19 16.45
N PRO A 35 2.24 3.38 16.51
CA PRO A 35 2.93 4.60 16.08
C PRO A 35 4.29 4.83 16.76
N GLU A 36 4.43 4.38 18.03
CA GLU A 36 5.66 4.51 18.82
C GLU A 36 6.70 3.43 18.49
N ALA A 37 6.23 2.27 18.00
CA ALA A 37 7.07 1.12 17.67
C ALA A 37 6.62 0.45 16.35
N PRO A 38 6.68 1.17 15.22
CA PRO A 38 6.31 0.61 13.93
C PRO A 38 7.39 -0.35 13.40
N SER A 39 6.95 -1.37 12.65
CA SER A 39 7.81 -2.39 12.05
C SER A 39 7.27 -2.82 10.67
N GLY A 40 8.00 -3.70 9.99
CA GLY A 40 7.64 -4.23 8.67
C GLY A 40 8.40 -3.57 7.54
N ILE A 41 8.17 -4.07 6.30
CA ILE A 41 8.95 -3.69 5.12
C ILE A 41 8.96 -2.16 4.85
N THR A 42 7.85 -1.49 5.10
CA THR A 42 7.74 -0.03 4.94
C THR A 42 8.73 0.70 5.83
N VAL A 43 8.81 0.30 7.10
CA VAL A 43 9.71 0.91 8.10
C VAL A 43 11.16 0.56 7.80
N ASP A 44 11.44 -0.68 7.40
CA ASP A 44 12.78 -1.14 7.05
C ASP A 44 13.30 -0.37 5.82
N LEU A 45 12.48 -0.17 4.79
CA LEU A 45 12.83 0.65 3.62
C LEU A 45 13.11 2.11 4.00
N ALA A 46 12.28 2.72 4.86
CA ALA A 46 12.48 4.09 5.31
C ALA A 46 13.82 4.24 6.03
N ARG A 47 14.14 3.31 6.94
CA ARG A 47 15.40 3.29 7.68
C ARG A 47 16.62 3.08 6.79
N GLU A 48 16.52 2.16 5.82
CA GLU A 48 17.61 1.89 4.85
C GLU A 48 17.88 3.12 3.97
N ILE A 49 16.83 3.78 3.46
CA ILE A 49 16.97 5.02 2.69
C ILE A 49 17.62 6.12 3.54
N GLY A 50 17.17 6.31 4.78
CA GLY A 50 17.79 7.27 5.71
C GLY A 50 19.25 6.97 6.02
N ALA A 51 19.59 5.69 6.21
CA ALA A 51 20.98 5.25 6.43
C ALA A 51 21.87 5.57 5.21
N ARG A 52 21.40 5.34 4.00
CA ARG A 52 22.12 5.69 2.76
C ARG A 52 22.33 7.20 2.60
N LEU A 53 21.36 7.99 3.04
CA LEU A 53 21.45 9.45 3.04
C LEU A 53 22.31 10.01 4.18
N GLY A 54 22.57 9.21 5.22
CA GLY A 54 23.26 9.65 6.44
C GLY A 54 22.42 10.59 7.30
N VAL A 55 21.08 10.49 7.24
CA VAL A 55 20.16 11.31 8.03
C VAL A 55 19.25 10.46 8.94
N PRO A 56 18.80 10.98 10.09
CA PRO A 56 17.82 10.30 10.92
C PRO A 56 16.47 10.18 10.20
N VAL A 57 15.68 9.17 10.57
CA VAL A 57 14.34 8.93 10.03
C VAL A 57 13.30 9.16 11.10
N GLU A 58 12.28 9.95 10.78
CA GLU A 58 11.05 10.09 11.56
C GLU A 58 9.92 9.36 10.85
N THR A 59 9.22 8.47 11.56
CA THR A 59 8.06 7.75 11.04
C THR A 59 6.78 8.45 11.45
N LEU A 60 5.99 8.90 10.46
CA LEU A 60 4.66 9.47 10.64
C LEU A 60 3.63 8.39 10.34
N CYS A 61 3.07 7.78 11.40
CA CYS A 61 2.19 6.62 11.28
C CYS A 61 0.73 7.02 11.15
N PHE A 62 0.02 6.35 10.23
CA PHE A 62 -1.40 6.56 9.94
C PHE A 62 -2.13 5.22 9.87
N ASP A 63 -3.43 5.22 10.15
CA ASP A 63 -4.31 4.05 10.11
C ASP A 63 -4.92 3.78 8.71
N ALA A 64 -4.66 4.68 7.74
CA ALA A 64 -5.20 4.58 6.39
C ALA A 64 -4.27 5.16 5.33
N ALA A 65 -4.25 4.53 4.14
CA ALA A 65 -3.48 4.99 2.98
C ALA A 65 -3.85 6.43 2.56
N ARG A 66 -5.11 6.81 2.71
CA ARG A 66 -5.59 8.17 2.45
C ARG A 66 -4.85 9.20 3.31
N LYS A 67 -4.76 8.96 4.63
CA LYS A 67 -4.09 9.87 5.56
C LYS A 67 -2.57 9.95 5.30
N SER A 68 -1.96 8.82 4.93
CA SER A 68 -0.55 8.77 4.49
C SER A 68 -0.33 9.60 3.21
N PHE A 69 -1.25 9.51 2.25
CA PHE A 69 -1.21 10.32 1.03
C PHE A 69 -1.40 11.81 1.32
N GLU A 70 -2.38 12.17 2.16
CA GLU A 70 -2.62 13.55 2.59
C GLU A 70 -1.37 14.16 3.25
N ALA A 71 -0.65 13.39 4.07
CA ALA A 71 0.61 13.85 4.69
C ALA A 71 1.69 14.18 3.66
N MET A 72 1.74 13.46 2.53
CA MET A 72 2.63 13.78 1.41
C MET A 72 2.19 15.04 0.67
N ALA A 73 0.93 15.12 0.29
CA ALA A 73 0.36 16.26 -0.45
C ALA A 73 0.50 17.58 0.33
N ASP A 74 0.35 17.51 1.67
CA ASP A 74 0.50 18.66 2.58
C ASP A 74 1.98 19.01 2.89
N GLY A 75 2.96 18.27 2.35
CA GLY A 75 4.39 18.49 2.62
C GLY A 75 4.83 18.12 4.05
N ARG A 76 4.02 17.37 4.79
CA ARG A 76 4.36 16.89 6.15
C ARG A 76 5.32 15.69 6.12
N ALA A 77 5.36 14.95 5.02
CA ALA A 77 6.26 13.82 4.81
C ALA A 77 7.11 14.02 3.55
N ASP A 78 8.28 13.42 3.52
CA ASP A 78 9.23 13.42 2.40
C ASP A 78 9.16 12.13 1.58
N LEU A 79 8.80 11.02 2.25
CA LEU A 79 8.55 9.71 1.64
C LEU A 79 7.17 9.17 2.04
N CYS A 80 6.56 8.44 1.12
CA CYS A 80 5.43 7.57 1.38
C CYS A 80 5.63 6.18 0.77
N PHE A 81 4.81 5.22 1.23
CA PHE A 81 4.83 3.82 0.79
C PHE A 81 3.39 3.44 0.46
N LEU A 82 3.01 3.70 -0.77
CA LEU A 82 1.62 3.61 -1.23
C LEU A 82 1.52 2.82 -2.52
N ALA A 83 0.32 2.33 -2.79
CA ALA A 83 0.01 1.77 -4.10
C ALA A 83 0.11 2.85 -5.17
N VAL A 84 0.77 2.53 -6.27
CA VAL A 84 0.74 3.34 -7.48
C VAL A 84 -0.70 3.45 -7.97
N ASP A 85 -1.18 4.66 -8.16
CA ASP A 85 -2.53 4.96 -8.62
C ASP A 85 -2.57 6.29 -9.35
N PRO A 86 -3.25 6.41 -10.52
CA PRO A 86 -3.30 7.64 -11.31
C PRO A 86 -3.78 8.89 -10.54
N ALA A 87 -4.64 8.70 -9.54
CA ALA A 87 -5.08 9.82 -8.70
C ALA A 87 -3.95 10.32 -7.80
N ARG A 88 -3.06 9.43 -7.33
CA ARG A 88 -1.91 9.77 -6.46
C ARG A 88 -0.72 10.28 -7.25
N GLU A 89 -0.52 9.83 -8.49
CA GLU A 89 0.59 10.24 -9.36
C GLU A 89 0.58 11.74 -9.69
N LYS A 90 -0.52 12.42 -9.44
CA LYS A 90 -0.61 13.88 -9.58
C LYS A 90 0.26 14.64 -8.57
N GLU A 91 0.45 14.06 -7.38
CA GLU A 91 1.17 14.66 -6.26
C GLU A 91 2.43 13.87 -5.86
N VAL A 92 2.52 12.60 -6.28
CA VAL A 92 3.56 11.66 -5.87
C VAL A 92 4.29 11.08 -7.07
N ALA A 93 5.61 11.25 -7.10
CA ALA A 93 6.50 10.56 -8.01
C ALA A 93 6.88 9.20 -7.40
N PHE A 94 6.45 8.11 -8.03
CA PHE A 94 6.69 6.75 -7.55
C PHE A 94 7.94 6.12 -8.16
N THR A 95 8.59 5.23 -7.39
CA THR A 95 9.54 4.25 -7.90
C THR A 95 8.81 3.13 -8.64
N SER A 96 9.56 2.15 -9.19
CA SER A 96 8.99 0.83 -9.44
C SER A 96 8.49 0.20 -8.14
N PRO A 97 7.51 -0.73 -8.20
CA PRO A 97 7.01 -1.41 -7.03
C PRO A 97 8.08 -2.23 -6.32
N TYR A 98 8.07 -2.21 -4.98
CA TYR A 98 8.89 -3.12 -4.17
C TYR A 98 8.12 -4.39 -3.77
N VAL A 99 6.78 -4.31 -3.69
CA VAL A 99 5.88 -5.40 -3.33
C VAL A 99 4.62 -5.33 -4.18
N VAL A 100 4.09 -6.50 -4.57
CA VAL A 100 2.77 -6.64 -5.19
C VAL A 100 1.89 -7.48 -4.28
N ILE A 101 0.74 -6.93 -3.90
CA ILE A 101 -0.31 -7.62 -3.15
C ILE A 101 -1.59 -7.63 -3.96
N GLU A 102 -2.61 -8.35 -3.51
CA GLU A 102 -3.82 -8.57 -4.30
C GLU A 102 -5.06 -8.01 -3.62
N GLY A 103 -5.93 -7.40 -4.43
CA GLY A 103 -7.30 -7.08 -4.06
C GLY A 103 -8.23 -8.26 -4.34
N VAL A 104 -8.99 -8.69 -3.33
CA VAL A 104 -9.90 -9.83 -3.40
C VAL A 104 -11.29 -9.47 -2.86
N TYR A 105 -12.27 -10.28 -3.22
CA TYR A 105 -13.64 -10.18 -2.74
C TYR A 105 -13.96 -11.28 -1.74
N VAL A 106 -14.76 -10.92 -0.74
CA VAL A 106 -15.42 -11.83 0.19
C VAL A 106 -16.94 -11.67 0.07
N VAL A 107 -17.65 -12.78 0.10
CA VAL A 107 -19.11 -12.85 -0.01
C VAL A 107 -19.69 -13.81 1.03
N PRO A 108 -20.99 -13.70 1.36
CA PRO A 108 -21.68 -14.75 2.10
C PRO A 108 -21.55 -16.10 1.38
N ARG A 109 -21.35 -17.19 2.14
CA ARG A 109 -21.16 -18.53 1.57
C ARG A 109 -22.30 -18.96 0.64
N GLY A 110 -23.53 -18.54 0.94
CA GLY A 110 -24.73 -18.79 0.12
C GLY A 110 -24.94 -17.80 -1.02
N SER A 111 -24.01 -16.85 -1.24
CA SER A 111 -24.11 -15.89 -2.36
C SER A 111 -24.08 -16.59 -3.71
N GLY A 112 -24.92 -16.16 -4.64
CA GLY A 112 -24.89 -16.59 -6.04
C GLY A 112 -23.74 -16.02 -6.87
N ILE A 113 -23.01 -14.99 -6.32
CA ILE A 113 -21.85 -14.39 -7.00
C ILE A 113 -20.66 -15.35 -6.84
N GLY A 114 -20.23 -15.97 -7.95
CA GLY A 114 -19.21 -17.02 -7.97
C GLY A 114 -17.84 -16.56 -8.46
N THR A 115 -17.81 -15.57 -9.35
CA THR A 115 -16.58 -15.09 -10.00
C THR A 115 -16.36 -13.59 -9.79
N VAL A 116 -15.15 -13.12 -10.07
CA VAL A 116 -14.78 -11.71 -9.97
C VAL A 116 -15.62 -10.84 -10.93
N GLU A 117 -15.88 -11.36 -12.13
CA GLU A 117 -16.60 -10.68 -13.20
C GLU A 117 -18.09 -10.48 -12.85
N GLU A 118 -18.68 -11.39 -12.09
CA GLU A 118 -20.09 -11.32 -11.67
C GLU A 118 -20.34 -10.24 -10.60
N VAL A 119 -19.28 -9.69 -9.99
CA VAL A 119 -19.40 -8.64 -8.96
C VAL A 119 -19.90 -7.32 -9.56
N ASP A 120 -19.50 -6.97 -10.79
CA ASP A 120 -19.96 -5.73 -11.44
C ASP A 120 -21.35 -5.89 -12.07
N ALA A 121 -22.35 -6.10 -11.25
CA ALA A 121 -23.74 -6.26 -11.71
C ALA A 121 -24.67 -5.21 -11.06
N PRO A 122 -25.79 -4.87 -11.74
CA PRO A 122 -26.78 -3.94 -11.21
C PRO A 122 -27.33 -4.40 -9.84
N GLY A 123 -27.33 -3.49 -8.89
CA GLY A 123 -27.82 -3.74 -7.53
C GLY A 123 -26.79 -4.30 -6.57
N VAL A 124 -25.64 -4.80 -7.03
CA VAL A 124 -24.55 -5.27 -6.17
C VAL A 124 -23.90 -4.07 -5.44
N ARG A 125 -23.77 -4.21 -4.11
CA ARG A 125 -23.15 -3.21 -3.24
C ARG A 125 -21.87 -3.78 -2.66
N ILE A 126 -20.74 -3.05 -2.81
CA ILE A 126 -19.41 -3.50 -2.46
C ILE A 126 -18.85 -2.64 -1.33
N GLY A 127 -18.56 -3.24 -0.17
CA GLY A 127 -17.90 -2.58 0.95
C GLY A 127 -16.41 -2.40 0.71
N VAL A 128 -15.90 -1.16 0.86
CA VAL A 128 -14.48 -0.83 0.70
C VAL A 128 -13.98 0.07 1.82
N LYS A 129 -12.67 -0.02 2.13
CA LYS A 129 -12.00 0.97 2.98
C LYS A 129 -11.81 2.26 2.21
N ARG A 130 -12.33 3.36 2.74
CA ARG A 130 -12.29 4.69 2.12
C ARG A 130 -10.86 5.11 1.75
N GLY A 131 -10.64 5.48 0.49
CA GLY A 131 -9.37 5.96 -0.05
C GLY A 131 -8.25 4.90 -0.11
N SER A 132 -8.59 3.62 0.03
CA SER A 132 -7.68 2.51 -0.26
C SER A 132 -7.39 2.40 -1.75
N ALA A 133 -6.36 1.65 -2.13
CA ALA A 133 -6.05 1.38 -3.53
C ALA A 133 -7.23 0.70 -4.26
N TYR A 134 -7.88 -0.22 -3.57
CA TYR A 134 -9.03 -0.93 -4.16
C TYR A 134 -10.31 -0.07 -4.20
N ASP A 135 -10.52 0.88 -3.28
CA ASP A 135 -11.58 1.89 -3.43
C ASP A 135 -11.35 2.74 -4.67
N LEU A 136 -10.13 3.28 -4.85
CA LEU A 136 -9.78 4.10 -6.02
C LEU A 136 -9.94 3.31 -7.32
N PHE A 137 -9.48 2.06 -7.34
CA PHE A 137 -9.61 1.19 -8.51
C PHE A 137 -11.07 0.89 -8.85
N LEU A 138 -11.84 0.38 -7.90
CA LEU A 138 -13.23 -0.01 -8.10
C LEU A 138 -14.11 1.20 -8.48
N SER A 139 -13.85 2.37 -7.89
CA SER A 139 -14.60 3.60 -8.21
C SER A 139 -14.45 4.08 -9.66
N ARG A 140 -13.39 3.67 -10.36
CA ARG A 140 -13.20 4.01 -11.78
C ARG A 140 -13.43 2.85 -12.75
N SER A 141 -13.42 1.60 -12.28
CA SER A 141 -13.52 0.41 -13.14
C SER A 141 -14.93 -0.20 -13.17
N LEU A 142 -15.70 -0.06 -12.10
CA LEU A 142 -17.07 -0.58 -12.05
C LEU A 142 -18.01 0.26 -12.89
N VAL A 143 -18.94 -0.41 -13.57
CA VAL A 143 -19.95 0.19 -14.42
C VAL A 143 -21.35 0.09 -13.79
N HIS A 144 -21.64 -1.00 -13.11
CA HIS A 144 -22.97 -1.34 -12.61
C HIS A 144 -23.06 -1.41 -11.08
N ALA A 145 -22.07 -1.99 -10.42
CA ALA A 145 -22.08 -2.16 -8.97
C ALA A 145 -21.80 -0.84 -8.24
N THR A 146 -22.26 -0.74 -7.00
CA THR A 146 -22.12 0.46 -6.17
C THR A 146 -21.08 0.26 -5.06
N VAL A 147 -20.11 1.17 -4.94
CA VAL A 147 -19.10 1.18 -3.88
C VAL A 147 -19.66 1.85 -2.62
N VAL A 148 -19.62 1.15 -1.49
CA VAL A 148 -19.99 1.65 -0.16
C VAL A 148 -18.73 1.75 0.69
N ARG A 149 -18.41 2.96 1.18
CA ARG A 149 -17.17 3.27 1.87
C ARG A 149 -17.33 3.26 3.37
N GLY A 150 -16.46 2.50 4.08
CA GLY A 150 -16.31 2.53 5.53
C GLY A 150 -14.87 2.76 5.96
N ASP A 151 -14.62 2.65 7.25
CA ASP A 151 -13.27 2.69 7.81
C ASP A 151 -12.51 1.40 7.52
N GLU A 152 -13.22 0.25 7.50
CA GLU A 152 -12.73 -1.03 6.97
C GLU A 152 -13.75 -1.62 5.99
N GLY A 153 -13.27 -2.24 4.90
CA GLY A 153 -14.13 -2.75 3.83
C GLY A 153 -15.00 -3.93 4.28
N VAL A 154 -14.43 -4.84 5.05
CA VAL A 154 -15.15 -6.03 5.57
C VAL A 154 -16.13 -5.67 6.69
N ASP A 155 -15.84 -4.63 7.46
CA ASP A 155 -16.74 -4.19 8.55
C ASP A 155 -17.98 -3.53 7.95
N VAL A 156 -17.83 -2.57 7.05
CA VAL A 156 -18.98 -1.93 6.39
C VAL A 156 -19.81 -2.94 5.60
N PHE A 157 -19.17 -3.94 4.96
CA PHE A 157 -19.84 -5.05 4.31
C PHE A 157 -20.78 -5.79 5.27
N ARG A 158 -20.32 -6.14 6.47
CA ARG A 158 -21.13 -6.84 7.47
C ARG A 158 -22.18 -5.94 8.12
N GLU A 159 -21.78 -4.77 8.59
CA GLU A 159 -22.66 -3.83 9.32
C GLU A 159 -23.86 -3.41 8.51
N GLN A 160 -23.68 -3.22 7.20
CA GLN A 160 -24.75 -2.78 6.31
C GLN A 160 -25.38 -3.90 5.48
N GLY A 161 -25.00 -5.16 5.72
CA GLY A 161 -25.53 -6.30 4.98
C GLY A 161 -25.33 -6.12 3.48
N LEU A 162 -24.12 -5.76 3.05
CA LEU A 162 -23.78 -5.58 1.64
C LEU A 162 -23.60 -6.94 0.96
N ASP A 163 -23.56 -6.94 -0.37
CA ASP A 163 -23.48 -8.17 -1.17
C ASP A 163 -22.03 -8.70 -1.21
N VAL A 164 -21.05 -7.79 -1.22
CA VAL A 164 -19.62 -8.09 -1.38
C VAL A 164 -18.78 -7.21 -0.44
N GLY A 165 -17.75 -7.78 0.18
CA GLY A 165 -16.67 -7.04 0.82
C GLY A 165 -15.40 -7.10 -0.02
N ALA A 166 -14.70 -5.99 -0.16
CA ALA A 166 -13.40 -5.92 -0.86
C ALA A 166 -12.26 -5.59 0.10
N GLY A 167 -11.09 -6.17 -0.13
CA GLY A 167 -9.92 -5.88 0.67
C GLY A 167 -8.65 -6.55 0.15
N ILE A 168 -7.56 -6.40 0.90
CA ILE A 168 -6.28 -7.05 0.65
C ILE A 168 -6.39 -8.54 0.99
N ARG A 169 -5.83 -9.42 0.17
CA ARG A 169 -5.96 -10.89 0.30
C ARG A 169 -5.66 -11.39 1.70
N GLN A 170 -4.52 -11.06 2.28
CA GLN A 170 -4.09 -11.63 3.56
C GLN A 170 -5.05 -11.27 4.71
N PRO A 171 -5.39 -9.98 4.97
CA PRO A 171 -6.39 -9.63 5.99
C PRO A 171 -7.77 -10.23 5.72
N VAL A 172 -8.24 -10.22 4.47
CA VAL A 172 -9.57 -10.78 4.12
C VAL A 172 -9.61 -12.30 4.31
N THR A 173 -8.51 -13.01 3.97
CA THR A 173 -8.41 -14.45 4.20
C THR A 173 -8.42 -14.76 5.69
N ALA A 174 -7.65 -14.03 6.50
CA ALA A 174 -7.63 -14.21 7.95
C ALA A 174 -9.01 -13.91 8.57
N TYR A 175 -9.68 -12.88 8.09
CA TYR A 175 -11.02 -12.54 8.52
C TYR A 175 -12.03 -13.64 8.20
N ALA A 176 -12.06 -14.12 6.95
CA ALA A 176 -12.97 -15.18 6.51
C ALA A 176 -12.71 -16.53 7.22
N ALA A 177 -11.47 -16.81 7.63
CA ALA A 177 -11.15 -18.00 8.41
C ALA A 177 -11.86 -18.02 9.78
N GLY A 178 -12.11 -16.85 10.38
CA GLY A 178 -12.90 -16.71 11.62
C GLY A 178 -14.42 -16.63 11.41
N HIS A 179 -14.89 -16.65 10.15
CA HIS A 179 -16.30 -16.45 9.79
C HIS A 179 -16.74 -17.49 8.77
N PRO A 180 -17.15 -18.71 9.23
CA PRO A 180 -17.48 -19.84 8.33
C PRO A 180 -18.67 -19.57 7.41
N GLU A 181 -19.49 -18.57 7.72
CA GLU A 181 -20.58 -18.07 6.86
C GLU A 181 -20.11 -17.29 5.64
N LEU A 182 -18.81 -16.97 5.56
CA LEU A 182 -18.21 -16.25 4.46
C LEU A 182 -17.33 -17.16 3.60
N ARG A 183 -17.06 -16.73 2.37
CA ARG A 183 -16.05 -17.29 1.47
C ARG A 183 -15.40 -16.21 0.62
N LEU A 184 -14.15 -16.42 0.24
CA LEU A 184 -13.53 -15.61 -0.80
C LEU A 184 -14.04 -16.04 -2.17
N ILE A 185 -14.14 -15.08 -3.09
CA ILE A 185 -14.23 -15.37 -4.52
C ILE A 185 -12.82 -15.75 -5.00
N GLU A 186 -12.72 -16.79 -5.82
CA GLU A 186 -11.44 -17.24 -6.37
C GLU A 186 -10.85 -16.16 -7.30
N GLY A 187 -9.52 -16.07 -7.33
CA GLY A 187 -8.81 -15.08 -8.13
C GLY A 187 -8.58 -13.75 -7.39
N ARG A 188 -8.30 -12.72 -8.16
CA ARG A 188 -8.12 -11.33 -7.72
C ARG A 188 -8.78 -10.38 -8.70
N PHE A 189 -9.31 -9.25 -8.23
CA PHE A 189 -9.82 -8.22 -9.11
C PHE A 189 -8.78 -7.16 -9.47
N MET A 190 -7.69 -7.05 -8.70
CA MET A 190 -6.57 -6.16 -9.00
C MET A 190 -5.26 -6.62 -8.37
N GLU A 191 -4.17 -6.24 -8.99
CA GLU A 191 -2.84 -6.17 -8.36
C GLU A 191 -2.65 -4.80 -7.72
N ILE A 192 -2.18 -4.79 -6.48
CA ILE A 192 -1.87 -3.58 -5.73
C ILE A 192 -0.36 -3.44 -5.69
N ARG A 193 0.19 -2.59 -6.55
CA ARG A 193 1.63 -2.37 -6.73
C ARG A 193 2.11 -1.33 -5.75
N GLN A 194 2.75 -1.75 -4.66
CA GLN A 194 3.25 -0.88 -3.61
C GLN A 194 4.64 -0.35 -3.94
N ALA A 195 4.78 0.97 -3.94
CA ALA A 195 6.02 1.65 -4.31
C ALA A 195 6.42 2.70 -3.26
N VAL A 196 7.70 3.06 -3.27
CA VAL A 196 8.19 4.24 -2.57
C VAL A 196 7.82 5.46 -3.39
N GLY A 197 7.30 6.49 -2.74
CA GLY A 197 6.92 7.74 -3.38
C GLY A 197 7.52 8.95 -2.66
N THR A 198 7.77 10.00 -3.42
CA THR A 198 8.12 11.34 -2.96
C THR A 198 7.30 12.38 -3.72
N THR A 199 7.34 13.66 -3.36
CA THR A 199 6.58 14.70 -4.08
C THR A 199 7.06 14.88 -5.51
N VAL A 200 6.15 15.16 -6.45
CA VAL A 200 6.44 15.35 -7.90
C VAL A 200 7.42 16.48 -8.19
N GLY A 201 7.61 17.43 -7.29
CA GLY A 201 8.55 18.57 -7.44
C GLY A 201 10.02 18.25 -7.13
N ARG A 202 10.36 17.04 -6.69
CA ARG A 202 11.74 16.65 -6.38
C ARG A 202 12.63 16.60 -7.64
N ALA A 203 13.91 16.84 -7.45
CA ALA A 203 14.90 16.74 -8.52
C ALA A 203 14.91 15.35 -9.18
N ARG A 204 15.20 15.27 -10.48
CA ARG A 204 15.30 13.99 -11.20
C ARG A 204 16.32 13.03 -10.57
N GLU A 205 17.44 13.57 -10.08
CA GLU A 205 18.48 12.80 -9.38
C GLU A 205 17.94 12.14 -8.11
N THR A 206 17.11 12.84 -7.35
CA THR A 206 16.46 12.33 -6.13
C THR A 206 15.50 11.18 -6.45
N VAL A 207 14.67 11.34 -7.48
CA VAL A 207 13.75 10.27 -7.90
C VAL A 207 14.53 9.07 -8.46
N ALA A 208 15.60 9.29 -9.21
CA ALA A 208 16.47 8.23 -9.72
C ALA A 208 17.13 7.47 -8.56
N PHE A 209 17.70 8.17 -7.58
CA PHE A 209 18.27 7.56 -6.37
C PHE A 209 17.27 6.62 -5.66
N LEU A 210 16.03 7.06 -5.49
CA LEU A 210 14.99 6.21 -4.87
C LEU A 210 14.69 4.97 -5.72
N ARG A 211 14.58 5.11 -7.03
CA ARG A 211 14.35 4.00 -7.96
C ARG A 211 15.48 2.98 -7.92
N ASP A 212 16.72 3.46 -8.04
CA ASP A 212 17.91 2.59 -8.04
C ASP A 212 18.06 1.89 -6.68
N THR A 213 17.77 2.60 -5.57
CA THR A 213 17.77 2.03 -4.23
C THR A 213 16.74 0.91 -4.11
N VAL A 214 15.51 1.11 -4.55
CA VAL A 214 14.45 0.09 -4.49
C VAL A 214 14.83 -1.14 -5.31
N GLU A 215 15.33 -0.96 -6.54
CA GLU A 215 15.74 -2.08 -7.39
C GLU A 215 16.89 -2.87 -6.78
N GLU A 216 17.90 -2.19 -6.24
CA GLU A 216 19.00 -2.83 -5.53
C GLU A 216 18.51 -3.64 -4.32
N LEU A 217 17.58 -3.07 -3.50
CA LEU A 217 17.03 -3.74 -2.32
C LEU A 217 16.15 -4.94 -2.66
N LYS A 218 15.49 -4.93 -3.83
CA LYS A 218 14.83 -6.13 -4.36
C LYS A 218 15.85 -7.19 -4.76
N ALA A 219 16.86 -6.77 -5.54
CA ALA A 219 17.85 -7.69 -6.11
C ALA A 219 18.75 -8.36 -5.06
N ASN A 220 19.13 -7.65 -3.99
CA ASN A 220 20.00 -8.17 -2.94
C ASN A 220 19.29 -8.98 -1.84
N GLY A 221 17.95 -9.13 -1.96
CA GLY A 221 17.14 -9.92 -1.03
C GLY A 221 16.63 -9.15 0.19
N PHE A 222 16.99 -7.89 0.38
CA PHE A 222 16.55 -7.07 1.53
C PHE A 222 15.02 -7.04 1.69
N VAL A 223 14.28 -6.82 0.58
CA VAL A 223 12.82 -6.78 0.58
C VAL A 223 12.24 -8.15 0.99
N ALA A 224 12.77 -9.24 0.44
CA ALA A 224 12.34 -10.59 0.76
C ALA A 224 12.58 -10.94 2.24
N ASP A 225 13.76 -10.57 2.77
CA ASP A 225 14.11 -10.85 4.16
C ASP A 225 13.29 -10.00 5.14
N SER A 226 12.99 -8.76 4.79
CA SER A 226 12.11 -7.92 5.59
C SER A 226 10.68 -8.47 5.63
N LEU A 227 10.13 -8.91 4.50
CA LEU A 227 8.83 -9.59 4.45
C LEU A 227 8.80 -10.83 5.35
N ARG A 228 9.82 -11.70 5.27
CA ARG A 228 9.90 -12.90 6.13
C ARG A 228 9.96 -12.54 7.62
N ARG A 229 10.74 -11.53 8.01
CA ARG A 229 10.78 -11.06 9.41
C ARG A 229 9.43 -10.57 9.90
N ALA A 230 8.63 -9.98 9.02
CA ALA A 230 7.26 -9.53 9.29
C ALA A 230 6.21 -10.65 9.20
N GLY A 231 6.60 -11.92 9.00
CA GLY A 231 5.70 -13.04 8.84
C GLY A 231 4.94 -13.06 7.50
N GLN A 232 5.48 -12.37 6.47
CA GLN A 232 4.88 -12.29 5.14
C GLN A 232 5.62 -13.17 4.13
N ASP A 233 4.92 -13.53 3.05
CA ASP A 233 5.51 -14.33 1.98
C ASP A 233 6.50 -13.49 1.15
N ALA A 234 7.71 -14.02 0.96
CA ALA A 234 8.71 -13.42 0.09
C ALA A 234 8.32 -13.39 -1.39
N ALA A 235 7.36 -14.21 -1.81
CA ALA A 235 6.82 -14.19 -3.17
C ALA A 235 6.07 -12.89 -3.49
N LEU A 236 5.78 -12.05 -2.48
CA LEU A 236 5.20 -10.72 -2.68
C LEU A 236 6.20 -9.69 -3.22
N VAL A 237 7.51 -9.98 -3.25
CA VAL A 237 8.51 -9.08 -3.86
C VAL A 237 8.13 -8.82 -5.32
N ALA A 238 8.06 -7.55 -5.68
CA ALA A 238 7.77 -7.17 -7.07
C ALA A 238 8.90 -7.62 -8.01
N PRO A 239 8.60 -8.00 -9.27
CA PRO A 239 9.61 -8.30 -10.25
C PRO A 239 10.52 -7.06 -10.51
N PRO A 240 11.72 -7.27 -11.07
CA PRO A 240 12.57 -6.15 -11.55
C PRO A 240 11.80 -5.25 -12.52
N ALA A 241 12.17 -3.96 -12.55
CA ALA A 241 11.57 -2.97 -13.45
C ALA A 241 12.05 -3.16 -14.89
#